data_78a54e393008d68f40e85a3f7cb9bb4b
#
_entry.id   78a54e393008d68f40e85a3f7cb9bb4b
#
_cell.length_a   1.000
_cell.length_b   1.000
_cell.length_c   1.000
_cell.angle_alpha   90.00
_cell.angle_beta   90.00
_cell.angle_gamma   90.00
#
_symmetry.space_group_name_H-M   'P 1'
#
loop_
_entity.id
_entity.type
_entity.pdbx_description
1 polymer ?
#
loop_
_entity_poly.entity_id
_entity_poly.type
_entity_poly.pdbx_seq_one_letter_code
_entity_poly.pdbx_strand_id
1 'polypeptide(L)'
;MKRFNGIALSVAFCSLASQAALAQTKIDTLKVQNLNEVIVKGVRAAKEAPYAVANIRKSELKQFSCSGQELPFLLSRTPGILAWSENGIGTGTTYMRIRGAAGSRINVTLDGVALNSPEDQTVFWANMNSYSSLLGSIQVQRGVGSSTNGDGAFGGSISMATAAPSLTPTAEVTGSFGSYNTYHTGASFSTGLLGKHLIFDGAYHETATDGYVDGTAGRSGSYYGGLTWLSDNFKVSYKNIGNFEKTGQAWNGVLGGDYNSNFSLLQDGIRTYKDMYKAGLDKFNVLTGDMVRNGKGDYTITPYTLRDGSKWDKTTDNFYQNHNILSTTWTPSSHCSHSLSLHYTYGYGYYKEFKNNAKFAKFGLIYMDAEGNKVKKSDFIRKKGLIQHTYGIVYNTN
;
A
#
# COMPACT_ATOMS: atom_id res chain seq x y z
N MET A 1 22.68 -13.89 14.41
CA MET A 1 22.33 -13.45 15.77
C MET A 1 21.57 -12.11 15.82
N LYS A 2 20.65 -11.80 14.89
CA LYS A 2 19.80 -10.57 14.91
C LYS A 2 18.28 -10.85 14.98
N ARG A 3 17.87 -12.10 15.24
CA ARG A 3 16.44 -12.51 15.25
C ARG A 3 15.79 -12.53 16.64
N PHE A 4 16.52 -12.25 17.71
CA PHE A 4 16.00 -12.38 19.09
C PHE A 4 15.36 -11.11 19.68
N ASN A 5 15.60 -9.93 19.10
CA ASN A 5 15.11 -8.67 19.68
C ASN A 5 13.59 -8.41 19.47
N GLY A 6 12.97 -9.05 18.49
CA GLY A 6 11.53 -8.88 18.22
C GLY A 6 10.64 -9.59 19.24
N ILE A 7 11.06 -10.76 19.73
CA ILE A 7 10.28 -11.56 20.68
C ILE A 7 10.32 -10.93 22.08
N ALA A 8 11.45 -10.35 22.48
CA ALA A 8 11.58 -9.67 23.76
C ALA A 8 10.72 -8.40 23.84
N LEU A 9 10.56 -7.68 22.74
CA LEU A 9 9.67 -6.50 22.67
C LEU A 9 8.20 -6.90 22.78
N SER A 10 7.80 -8.02 22.19
CA SER A 10 6.42 -8.54 22.24
C SER A 10 6.02 -8.99 23.65
N VAL A 11 6.94 -9.61 24.38
CA VAL A 11 6.69 -10.06 25.78
C VAL A 11 6.61 -8.88 26.75
N ALA A 12 7.45 -7.87 26.60
CA ALA A 12 7.40 -6.64 27.40
C ALA A 12 6.10 -5.84 27.17
N PHE A 13 5.54 -5.88 25.95
CA PHE A 13 4.27 -5.23 25.63
C PHE A 13 3.06 -5.92 26.28
N CYS A 14 3.05 -7.25 26.36
CA CYS A 14 1.98 -8.03 27.01
C CYS A 14 1.93 -7.79 28.53
N SER A 15 3.06 -7.55 29.20
CA SER A 15 3.10 -7.32 30.65
C SER A 15 2.60 -5.93 31.06
N LEU A 16 2.69 -4.92 30.19
CA LEU A 16 2.13 -3.58 30.43
C LEU A 16 0.61 -3.51 30.26
N ALA A 17 0.04 -4.35 29.38
CA ALA A 17 -1.40 -4.38 29.14
C ALA A 17 -2.21 -5.00 30.28
N SER A 18 -1.60 -5.87 31.10
CA SER A 18 -2.29 -6.56 32.20
C SER A 18 -2.55 -5.70 33.44
N GLN A 19 -1.90 -4.56 33.60
CA GLN A 19 -2.11 -3.65 34.72
C GLN A 19 -3.15 -2.55 34.51
N ALA A 20 -3.57 -2.32 33.25
CA ALA A 20 -4.56 -1.28 32.94
C ALA A 20 -6.03 -1.71 33.09
N ALA A 21 -6.30 -2.97 33.44
CA ALA A 21 -7.65 -3.57 33.45
C ALA A 21 -8.54 -3.21 34.67
N LEU A 22 -8.11 -2.34 35.57
CA LEU A 22 -8.81 -2.16 36.90
C LEU A 22 -9.63 -0.88 37.06
N ALA A 23 -9.84 -0.08 36.02
CA ALA A 23 -10.65 1.14 36.11
C ALA A 23 -11.80 1.15 35.08
N GLN A 24 -12.86 0.40 35.30
CA GLN A 24 -14.10 0.53 34.51
C GLN A 24 -15.00 1.60 35.10
N THR A 25 -15.04 2.77 34.44
CA THR A 25 -16.11 3.74 34.59
C THR A 25 -17.17 3.50 33.51
N LYS A 26 -18.47 3.55 33.86
CA LYS A 26 -19.56 3.50 32.86
C LYS A 26 -19.42 4.69 31.92
N ILE A 27 -19.18 4.43 30.65
CA ILE A 27 -18.97 5.42 29.59
C ILE A 27 -20.20 5.44 28.71
N ASP A 28 -20.70 6.64 28.37
CA ASP A 28 -21.76 6.81 27.40
C ASP A 28 -21.20 6.61 25.97
N THR A 29 -21.31 5.36 25.49
CA THR A 29 -20.78 4.94 24.19
C THR A 29 -21.45 5.57 22.99
N LEU A 30 -22.69 6.08 23.13
CA LEU A 30 -23.47 6.69 22.05
C LEU A 30 -22.91 8.07 21.65
N LYS A 31 -22.45 8.88 22.60
CA LYS A 31 -21.88 10.21 22.31
C LYS A 31 -20.55 10.12 21.57
N VAL A 32 -19.72 9.13 21.88
CA VAL A 32 -18.39 8.99 21.26
C VAL A 32 -18.46 8.45 19.82
N GLN A 33 -19.41 7.58 19.52
CA GLN A 33 -19.63 7.10 18.15
C GLN A 33 -19.99 8.23 17.18
N ASN A 34 -20.80 9.19 17.61
CA ASN A 34 -21.22 10.31 16.76
C ASN A 34 -20.06 11.25 16.39
N LEU A 35 -19.06 11.43 17.28
CA LEU A 35 -17.88 12.27 17.00
C LEU A 35 -16.90 11.69 15.98
N ASN A 36 -16.91 10.37 15.76
CA ASN A 36 -16.03 9.71 14.81
C ASN A 36 -16.52 9.79 13.35
N GLU A 37 -17.81 10.00 13.14
CA GLU A 37 -18.41 9.95 11.80
C GLU A 37 -18.28 11.26 11.00
N VAL A 38 -18.03 12.40 11.63
CA VAL A 38 -18.16 13.71 10.98
C VAL A 38 -17.14 13.91 9.85
N ILE A 39 -15.89 13.59 10.06
CA ILE A 39 -14.83 13.77 9.03
C ILE A 39 -15.07 12.86 7.81
N VAL A 40 -15.63 11.68 8.06
CA VAL A 40 -15.87 10.68 7.02
C VAL A 40 -17.15 10.98 6.23
N LYS A 41 -18.17 11.59 6.86
CA LYS A 41 -19.43 11.93 6.19
C LYS A 41 -19.24 12.96 5.08
N GLY A 42 -18.32 13.91 5.23
CA GLY A 42 -18.08 14.96 4.25
C GLY A 42 -17.56 14.47 2.89
N VAL A 43 -16.91 13.29 2.84
CA VAL A 43 -16.32 12.73 1.62
C VAL A 43 -16.97 11.42 1.15
N ARG A 44 -17.97 10.91 1.88
CA ARG A 44 -18.66 9.67 1.54
C ARG A 44 -20.06 9.93 0.97
N ALA A 45 -20.41 9.13 -0.02
CA ALA A 45 -21.78 9.13 -0.55
C ALA A 45 -22.75 8.64 0.54
N ALA A 46 -23.91 9.32 0.64
CA ALA A 46 -25.00 8.87 1.49
C ALA A 46 -25.53 7.52 1.02
N LYS A 47 -26.22 6.80 1.92
CA LYS A 47 -26.79 5.48 1.62
C LYS A 47 -27.80 5.53 0.47
N GLU A 48 -28.54 6.63 0.38
CA GLU A 48 -29.59 6.89 -0.60
C GLU A 48 -29.07 7.57 -1.88
N ALA A 49 -27.74 7.80 -1.98
CA ALA A 49 -27.16 8.44 -3.15
C ALA A 49 -27.35 7.58 -4.41
N PRO A 50 -27.62 8.17 -5.57
CA PRO A 50 -27.88 7.44 -6.82
C PRO A 50 -26.59 6.90 -7.46
N TYR A 51 -25.60 6.59 -6.68
CA TYR A 51 -24.28 6.09 -7.12
C TYR A 51 -24.09 4.63 -6.77
N ALA A 52 -23.26 3.96 -7.56
CA ALA A 52 -22.85 2.57 -7.28
C ALA A 52 -21.81 2.53 -6.15
N VAL A 53 -22.25 2.38 -4.92
CA VAL A 53 -21.42 2.39 -3.71
C VAL A 53 -21.26 0.97 -3.14
N ALA A 54 -20.07 0.64 -2.68
CA ALA A 54 -19.78 -0.53 -1.86
C ALA A 54 -19.13 -0.08 -0.56
N ASN A 55 -19.57 -0.66 0.56
CA ASN A 55 -19.01 -0.40 1.87
C ASN A 55 -18.35 -1.67 2.41
N ILE A 56 -17.09 -1.59 2.77
CA ILE A 56 -16.29 -2.66 3.38
C ILE A 56 -16.17 -2.37 4.86
N ARG A 57 -16.55 -3.32 5.69
CA ARG A 57 -16.63 -3.19 7.14
C ARG A 57 -15.34 -3.66 7.82
N LYS A 58 -15.16 -3.26 9.08
CA LYS A 58 -14.02 -3.67 9.90
C LYS A 58 -13.85 -5.19 9.98
N SER A 59 -14.94 -5.97 10.03
CA SER A 59 -14.88 -7.44 10.06
C SER A 59 -14.27 -8.03 8.79
N GLU A 60 -14.63 -7.49 7.63
CA GLU A 60 -14.09 -7.93 6.32
C GLU A 60 -12.61 -7.53 6.18
N LEU A 61 -12.26 -6.32 6.62
CA LEU A 61 -10.87 -5.84 6.68
C LEU A 61 -10.01 -6.73 7.58
N LYS A 62 -10.49 -7.06 8.77
CA LYS A 62 -9.79 -7.93 9.73
C LYS A 62 -9.58 -9.34 9.18
N GLN A 63 -10.60 -9.93 8.55
CA GLN A 63 -10.48 -11.23 7.89
C GLN A 63 -9.47 -11.19 6.75
N PHE A 64 -9.50 -10.12 5.96
CA PHE A 64 -8.59 -9.96 4.82
C PHE A 64 -7.14 -9.72 5.25
N SER A 65 -6.90 -8.98 6.33
CA SER A 65 -5.55 -8.64 6.80
C SER A 65 -4.67 -9.87 7.04
N CYS A 66 -5.28 -10.99 7.44
CA CYS A 66 -4.57 -12.26 7.64
C CYS A 66 -4.03 -12.87 6.33
N SER A 67 -4.49 -12.43 5.16
CA SER A 67 -3.97 -12.91 3.87
C SER A 67 -2.59 -12.37 3.53
N GLY A 68 -2.16 -11.26 4.14
CA GLY A 68 -0.96 -10.52 3.77
C GLY A 68 -1.03 -9.81 2.42
N GLN A 69 -2.17 -9.87 1.73
CA GLN A 69 -2.35 -9.21 0.43
C GLN A 69 -2.63 -7.71 0.57
N GLU A 70 -2.32 -6.95 -0.48
CA GLU A 70 -2.58 -5.51 -0.55
C GLU A 70 -4.06 -5.18 -0.76
N LEU A 71 -4.47 -3.99 -0.32
CA LEU A 71 -5.86 -3.51 -0.41
C LEU A 71 -6.53 -3.67 -1.79
N PRO A 72 -5.86 -3.48 -2.94
CA PRO A 72 -6.48 -3.71 -4.25
C PRO A 72 -7.14 -5.09 -4.39
N PHE A 73 -6.58 -6.14 -3.78
CA PHE A 73 -7.16 -7.48 -3.83
C PHE A 73 -8.43 -7.62 -2.98
N LEU A 74 -8.56 -6.89 -1.88
CA LEU A 74 -9.84 -6.78 -1.17
C LEU A 74 -10.87 -6.02 -2.00
N LEU A 75 -10.46 -4.88 -2.57
CA LEU A 75 -11.33 -4.02 -3.37
C LEU A 75 -11.82 -4.72 -4.63
N SER A 76 -11.05 -5.64 -5.22
CA SER A 76 -11.42 -6.40 -6.41
C SER A 76 -12.57 -7.39 -6.17
N ARG A 77 -12.96 -7.64 -4.92
CA ARG A 77 -14.21 -8.37 -4.58
C ARG A 77 -15.45 -7.54 -4.91
N THR A 78 -15.29 -6.24 -5.16
CA THR A 78 -16.36 -5.35 -5.60
C THR A 78 -16.49 -5.43 -7.13
N PRO A 79 -17.70 -5.67 -7.69
CA PRO A 79 -17.90 -5.77 -9.14
C PRO A 79 -17.37 -4.56 -9.90
N GLY A 80 -16.66 -4.79 -11.03
CA GLY A 80 -16.09 -3.76 -11.87
C GLY A 80 -14.73 -3.22 -11.40
N ILE A 81 -14.13 -3.85 -10.39
CA ILE A 81 -12.75 -3.57 -9.97
C ILE A 81 -11.86 -4.75 -10.38
N LEU A 82 -10.77 -4.43 -11.08
CA LEU A 82 -9.71 -5.36 -11.45
C LEU A 82 -8.47 -5.02 -10.64
N ALA A 83 -7.83 -6.02 -10.04
CA ALA A 83 -6.54 -5.88 -9.36
C ALA A 83 -5.54 -6.93 -9.87
N TRP A 84 -4.26 -6.57 -9.85
CA TRP A 84 -3.14 -7.48 -10.14
C TRP A 84 -1.88 -7.06 -9.40
N SER A 85 -0.93 -7.97 -9.26
CA SER A 85 0.36 -7.71 -8.63
C SER A 85 1.50 -8.21 -9.51
N GLU A 86 2.66 -7.62 -9.37
CA GLU A 86 3.87 -8.03 -10.10
C GLU A 86 4.42 -9.36 -9.61
N ASN A 87 4.32 -9.63 -8.32
CA ASN A 87 4.85 -10.84 -7.72
C ASN A 87 3.95 -12.08 -7.83
N GLY A 88 2.78 -11.95 -8.43
CA GLY A 88 1.83 -13.05 -8.68
C GLY A 88 0.98 -13.49 -7.48
N ILE A 89 1.21 -12.98 -6.26
CA ILE A 89 0.50 -13.39 -5.04
C ILE A 89 -0.26 -12.28 -4.32
N GLY A 90 -0.19 -11.06 -4.82
CA GLY A 90 -0.99 -9.93 -4.31
C GLY A 90 -0.33 -9.12 -3.22
N THR A 91 0.99 -9.21 -3.04
CA THR A 91 1.78 -8.37 -2.14
C THR A 91 2.75 -7.47 -2.92
N GLY A 92 3.33 -6.46 -2.26
CA GLY A 92 4.26 -5.54 -2.90
C GLY A 92 3.59 -4.63 -3.93
N THR A 93 4.21 -4.41 -5.07
CA THR A 93 3.65 -3.54 -6.10
C THR A 93 2.39 -4.14 -6.71
N THR A 94 1.29 -3.45 -6.46
CA THR A 94 -0.05 -3.85 -6.90
C THR A 94 -0.73 -2.71 -7.64
N TYR A 95 -1.62 -3.07 -8.52
CA TYR A 95 -2.37 -2.15 -9.37
C TYR A 95 -3.85 -2.45 -9.32
N MET A 96 -4.66 -1.44 -9.63
CA MET A 96 -6.09 -1.63 -9.80
C MET A 96 -6.69 -0.70 -10.85
N ARG A 97 -7.85 -1.11 -11.36
CA ARG A 97 -8.72 -0.30 -12.23
C ARG A 97 -10.16 -0.40 -11.75
N ILE A 98 -10.88 0.71 -11.83
CA ILE A 98 -12.32 0.75 -11.57
C ILE A 98 -13.03 1.00 -12.91
N ARG A 99 -13.83 0.04 -13.41
CA ARG A 99 -14.52 0.14 -14.70
C ARG A 99 -13.58 0.54 -15.86
N GLY A 100 -12.35 0.04 -15.85
CA GLY A 100 -11.32 0.36 -16.84
C GLY A 100 -10.52 1.65 -16.56
N ALA A 101 -10.99 2.54 -15.68
CA ALA A 101 -10.26 3.75 -15.31
C ALA A 101 -8.97 3.42 -14.53
N ALA A 102 -7.85 4.03 -14.93
CA ALA A 102 -6.55 3.86 -14.28
C ALA A 102 -6.48 4.62 -12.94
N GLY A 103 -5.44 4.34 -12.15
CA GLY A 103 -5.24 4.89 -10.81
C GLY A 103 -5.27 6.41 -10.72
N SER A 104 -4.72 7.11 -11.74
CA SER A 104 -4.74 8.58 -11.82
C SER A 104 -6.13 9.22 -11.99
N ARG A 105 -7.16 8.39 -12.20
CA ARG A 105 -8.56 8.81 -12.34
C ARG A 105 -9.44 8.30 -11.19
N ILE A 106 -8.80 7.83 -10.14
CA ILE A 106 -9.45 7.32 -8.93
C ILE A 106 -8.94 8.15 -7.77
N ASN A 107 -9.84 8.86 -7.10
CA ASN A 107 -9.48 9.60 -5.89
C ASN A 107 -9.43 8.65 -4.69
N VAL A 108 -8.38 8.72 -3.91
CA VAL A 108 -8.19 7.91 -2.70
C VAL A 108 -7.97 8.84 -1.52
N THR A 109 -8.78 8.67 -0.48
CA THR A 109 -8.66 9.47 0.75
C THR A 109 -8.48 8.58 1.97
N LEU A 110 -7.73 9.07 2.96
CA LEU A 110 -7.59 8.47 4.29
C LEU A 110 -8.01 9.51 5.34
N ASP A 111 -9.05 9.21 6.10
CA ASP A 111 -9.66 10.14 7.06
C ASP A 111 -10.00 11.51 6.45
N GLY A 112 -10.41 11.52 5.18
CA GLY A 112 -10.73 12.73 4.43
C GLY A 112 -9.55 13.44 3.77
N VAL A 113 -8.31 13.00 4.03
CA VAL A 113 -7.09 13.53 3.42
C VAL A 113 -6.80 12.81 2.11
N ALA A 114 -6.58 13.54 1.02
CA ALA A 114 -6.21 12.98 -0.27
C ALA A 114 -4.81 12.35 -0.23
N LEU A 115 -4.70 11.12 -0.76
CA LEU A 115 -3.45 10.37 -0.84
C LEU A 115 -2.85 10.36 -2.24
N ASN A 116 -3.59 10.80 -3.25
CA ASN A 116 -3.08 10.89 -4.62
C ASN A 116 -1.88 11.83 -4.69
N SER A 117 -0.81 11.38 -5.35
CA SER A 117 0.37 12.21 -5.59
C SER A 117 0.00 13.45 -6.40
N PRO A 118 0.43 14.66 -5.99
CA PRO A 118 0.19 15.89 -6.78
C PRO A 118 0.87 15.87 -8.15
N GLU A 119 1.93 15.08 -8.33
CA GLU A 119 2.73 15.00 -9.54
C GLU A 119 2.01 14.24 -10.67
N ASP A 120 1.47 13.05 -10.36
CA ASP A 120 0.92 12.14 -11.38
C ASP A 120 -0.52 11.66 -11.07
N GLN A 121 -1.11 12.17 -9.99
CA GLN A 121 -2.45 11.81 -9.51
C GLN A 121 -2.63 10.32 -9.19
N THR A 122 -1.55 9.57 -9.02
CA THR A 122 -1.62 8.15 -8.69
C THR A 122 -1.43 7.89 -7.19
N VAL A 123 -1.87 6.71 -6.76
CA VAL A 123 -1.59 6.17 -5.44
C VAL A 123 -0.79 4.89 -5.62
N PHE A 124 0.36 4.82 -4.95
CA PHE A 124 1.16 3.61 -4.89
C PHE A 124 0.68 2.73 -3.73
N TRP A 125 0.00 1.63 -4.05
CA TRP A 125 -0.60 0.76 -3.04
C TRP A 125 0.44 0.04 -2.18
N ALA A 126 1.64 -0.18 -2.71
CA ALA A 126 2.76 -0.70 -1.94
C ALA A 126 3.14 0.20 -0.74
N ASN A 127 2.87 1.52 -0.83
CA ASN A 127 3.05 2.47 0.27
C ASN A 127 1.92 2.42 1.32
N MET A 128 0.96 1.49 1.18
CA MET A 128 -0.15 1.29 2.11
C MET A 128 -0.24 -0.17 2.58
N ASN A 129 0.92 -0.82 2.66
CA ASN A 129 0.99 -2.20 3.10
C ASN A 129 0.38 -2.38 4.49
N SER A 130 -0.35 -3.47 4.66
CA SER A 130 -1.04 -3.82 5.91
C SER A 130 -2.08 -2.79 6.42
N TYR A 131 -2.48 -1.80 5.59
CA TYR A 131 -3.51 -0.83 6.00
C TYR A 131 -4.87 -1.49 6.30
N SER A 132 -5.16 -2.67 5.71
CA SER A 132 -6.34 -3.44 6.08
C SER A 132 -6.45 -3.72 7.59
N SER A 133 -5.31 -3.80 8.29
CA SER A 133 -5.26 -3.97 9.76
C SER A 133 -5.51 -2.66 10.53
N LEU A 134 -5.25 -1.50 9.92
CA LEU A 134 -5.38 -0.19 10.54
C LEU A 134 -6.74 0.45 10.30
N LEU A 135 -7.45 0.02 9.25
CA LEU A 135 -8.70 0.64 8.83
C LEU A 135 -9.91 0.10 9.60
N GLY A 136 -10.87 0.98 9.83
CA GLY A 136 -12.19 0.64 10.36
C GLY A 136 -13.23 0.41 9.28
N SER A 137 -13.10 1.08 8.15
CA SER A 137 -14.02 0.93 7.01
C SER A 137 -13.45 1.53 5.73
N ILE A 138 -13.93 1.02 4.59
CA ILE A 138 -13.68 1.60 3.26
C ILE A 138 -15.02 1.79 2.56
N GLN A 139 -15.21 2.91 1.91
CA GLN A 139 -16.29 3.11 0.94
C GLN A 139 -15.69 3.24 -0.45
N VAL A 140 -16.21 2.48 -1.40
CA VAL A 140 -15.84 2.53 -2.81
C VAL A 140 -17.04 3.04 -3.60
N GLN A 141 -16.87 4.17 -4.27
CA GLN A 141 -17.82 4.71 -5.23
C GLN A 141 -17.28 4.49 -6.64
N ARG A 142 -18.07 3.90 -7.50
CA ARG A 142 -17.68 3.50 -8.85
C ARG A 142 -18.28 4.44 -9.89
N GLY A 143 -17.44 5.15 -10.62
CA GLY A 143 -17.82 6.18 -11.58
C GLY A 143 -17.89 7.56 -10.95
N VAL A 144 -18.37 8.53 -11.71
CA VAL A 144 -18.54 9.92 -11.27
C VAL A 144 -19.51 9.98 -10.09
N GLY A 145 -19.12 10.72 -9.07
CA GLY A 145 -19.91 10.91 -7.87
C GLY A 145 -20.18 12.38 -7.56
N SER A 146 -20.45 12.68 -6.29
CA SER A 146 -20.51 14.06 -5.81
C SER A 146 -19.12 14.70 -5.87
N SER A 147 -19.07 16.02 -6.07
CA SER A 147 -17.81 16.80 -6.13
C SER A 147 -17.02 16.84 -4.82
N THR A 148 -17.53 16.24 -3.75
CA THR A 148 -16.86 16.15 -2.44
C THR A 148 -15.59 15.30 -2.44
N ASN A 149 -15.33 14.52 -3.50
CA ASN A 149 -14.20 13.60 -3.57
C ASN A 149 -12.91 14.20 -4.17
N GLY A 150 -12.90 15.51 -4.46
CA GLY A 150 -11.73 16.18 -5.02
C GLY A 150 -11.48 15.88 -6.50
N ASP A 151 -10.28 16.25 -6.98
CA ASP A 151 -9.90 16.10 -8.38
C ASP A 151 -9.65 14.63 -8.76
N GLY A 152 -9.80 14.31 -10.05
CA GLY A 152 -9.45 13.00 -10.61
C GLY A 152 -10.46 11.88 -10.34
N ALA A 153 -11.59 12.15 -9.69
CA ALA A 153 -12.54 11.13 -9.23
C ALA A 153 -13.51 10.59 -10.30
N PHE A 154 -13.32 10.88 -11.58
CA PHE A 154 -14.31 10.47 -12.58
C PHE A 154 -14.35 8.95 -12.84
N GLY A 155 -13.29 8.23 -12.53
CA GLY A 155 -13.26 6.76 -12.56
C GLY A 155 -13.90 6.14 -11.32
N GLY A 156 -13.81 6.83 -10.20
CA GLY A 156 -14.33 6.41 -8.91
C GLY A 156 -13.60 7.05 -7.75
N SER A 157 -14.09 6.82 -6.54
CA SER A 157 -13.41 7.24 -5.32
C SER A 157 -13.36 6.13 -4.28
N ILE A 158 -12.28 6.12 -3.49
CA ILE A 158 -12.05 5.19 -2.40
C ILE A 158 -11.82 6.02 -1.14
N SER A 159 -12.76 5.99 -0.22
CA SER A 159 -12.67 6.68 1.06
C SER A 159 -12.36 5.67 2.17
N MET A 160 -11.16 5.74 2.71
CA MET A 160 -10.69 4.92 3.82
C MET A 160 -10.83 5.69 5.13
N ALA A 161 -11.26 5.02 6.17
CA ALA A 161 -11.26 5.55 7.52
C ALA A 161 -10.45 4.63 8.43
N THR A 162 -9.55 5.20 9.21
CA THR A 162 -8.84 4.45 10.27
C THR A 162 -9.82 3.92 11.31
N ALA A 163 -9.44 2.86 12.00
CA ALA A 163 -10.26 2.33 13.08
C ALA A 163 -10.48 3.41 14.15
N ALA A 164 -11.70 3.50 14.65
CA ALA A 164 -12.00 4.36 15.78
C ALA A 164 -11.23 3.89 17.02
N PRO A 165 -10.72 4.82 17.86
CA PRO A 165 -10.05 4.45 19.08
C PRO A 165 -11.00 3.65 20.01
N SER A 166 -10.49 2.65 20.69
CA SER A 166 -11.29 1.87 21.65
C SER A 166 -11.45 2.66 22.95
N LEU A 167 -12.67 2.66 23.50
CA LEU A 167 -12.94 3.27 24.81
C LEU A 167 -12.53 2.39 25.98
N THR A 168 -12.34 1.10 25.72
CA THR A 168 -11.85 0.14 26.68
C THR A 168 -10.45 -0.33 26.31
N PRO A 169 -9.59 -0.70 27.27
CA PRO A 169 -8.28 -1.25 26.98
C PRO A 169 -8.39 -2.49 26.09
N THR A 170 -7.59 -2.51 25.02
CA THR A 170 -7.52 -3.65 24.10
C THR A 170 -6.09 -3.91 23.68
N ALA A 171 -5.77 -5.17 23.44
CA ALA A 171 -4.55 -5.59 22.78
C ALA A 171 -4.86 -6.76 21.87
N GLU A 172 -4.26 -6.77 20.68
CA GLU A 172 -4.43 -7.83 19.71
C GLU A 172 -3.08 -8.17 19.08
N VAL A 173 -2.82 -9.46 18.90
CA VAL A 173 -1.68 -9.98 18.16
C VAL A 173 -2.22 -10.84 17.02
N THR A 174 -1.69 -10.64 15.84
CA THR A 174 -2.08 -11.38 14.64
C THR A 174 -0.86 -12.06 14.03
N GLY A 175 -1.07 -13.23 13.44
CA GLY A 175 -0.04 -13.95 12.70
C GLY A 175 -0.68 -14.89 11.69
N SER A 176 -0.08 -14.96 10.51
CA SER A 176 -0.45 -15.94 9.48
C SER A 176 0.79 -16.38 8.70
N PHE A 177 0.70 -17.55 8.10
CA PHE A 177 1.73 -18.12 7.25
C PHE A 177 1.06 -18.80 6.05
N GLY A 178 1.68 -18.67 4.87
CA GLY A 178 1.13 -19.16 3.61
C GLY A 178 2.20 -19.58 2.60
N SER A 179 1.76 -19.79 1.36
CA SER A 179 2.62 -20.18 0.24
C SER A 179 3.72 -19.15 -0.04
N TYR A 180 4.80 -19.58 -0.65
CA TYR A 180 5.98 -18.76 -0.99
C TYR A 180 6.62 -18.11 0.23
N ASN A 181 6.66 -18.84 1.37
CA ASN A 181 7.16 -18.34 2.66
C ASN A 181 6.50 -17.02 3.08
N THR A 182 5.27 -16.77 2.62
CA THR A 182 4.55 -15.55 2.99
C THR A 182 4.15 -15.63 4.46
N TYR A 183 4.54 -14.63 5.23
CA TYR A 183 4.04 -14.45 6.57
C TYR A 183 3.51 -13.03 6.77
N HIS A 184 2.50 -12.91 7.62
CA HIS A 184 2.03 -11.64 8.14
C HIS A 184 2.02 -11.71 9.65
N THR A 185 2.57 -10.69 10.29
CA THR A 185 2.56 -10.57 11.76
C THR A 185 2.16 -9.15 12.14
N GLY A 186 1.51 -9.01 13.29
CA GLY A 186 1.14 -7.69 13.76
C GLY A 186 0.74 -7.68 15.22
N ALA A 187 0.78 -6.50 15.81
CA ALA A 187 0.27 -6.21 17.12
C ALA A 187 -0.40 -4.83 17.12
N SER A 188 -1.47 -4.70 17.88
CA SER A 188 -2.14 -3.43 18.11
C SER A 188 -2.62 -3.32 19.55
N PHE A 189 -2.75 -2.09 20.02
CA PHE A 189 -3.28 -1.82 21.36
C PHE A 189 -4.05 -0.50 21.40
N SER A 190 -4.92 -0.40 22.38
CA SER A 190 -5.52 0.85 22.84
C SER A 190 -5.50 0.89 24.37
N THR A 191 -5.19 2.04 24.94
CA THR A 191 -5.25 2.23 26.41
C THR A 191 -6.68 2.25 26.94
N GLY A 192 -7.67 2.40 26.03
CA GLY A 192 -8.98 2.85 26.46
C GLY A 192 -8.95 4.30 26.94
N LEU A 193 -10.04 4.73 27.55
CA LEU A 193 -10.21 6.10 28.02
C LEU A 193 -9.48 6.33 29.35
N LEU A 194 -8.44 7.15 29.30
CA LEU A 194 -7.66 7.57 30.46
C LEU A 194 -8.21 8.90 30.97
N GLY A 195 -8.50 9.00 32.27
CA GLY A 195 -8.94 10.25 32.93
C GLY A 195 -10.19 10.87 32.29
N LYS A 196 -11.06 10.09 31.66
CA LYS A 196 -12.29 10.51 30.96
C LYS A 196 -12.10 11.17 29.59
N HIS A 197 -10.89 11.47 29.17
CA HIS A 197 -10.67 12.28 27.96
C HIS A 197 -9.67 11.71 26.97
N LEU A 198 -8.64 11.03 27.41
CA LEU A 198 -7.47 10.74 26.60
C LEU A 198 -7.39 9.25 26.22
N ILE A 199 -7.05 8.97 24.95
CA ILE A 199 -6.82 7.62 24.45
C ILE A 199 -5.52 7.60 23.67
N PHE A 200 -4.69 6.58 23.93
CA PHE A 200 -3.53 6.23 23.11
C PHE A 200 -3.80 4.92 22.38
N ASP A 201 -3.50 4.91 21.09
CA ASP A 201 -3.60 3.73 20.23
C ASP A 201 -2.26 3.51 19.54
N GLY A 202 -1.91 2.26 19.32
CA GLY A 202 -0.73 1.92 18.55
C GLY A 202 -0.89 0.61 17.79
N ALA A 203 -0.21 0.49 16.67
CA ALA A 203 -0.15 -0.76 15.92
C ALA A 203 1.15 -0.87 15.14
N TYR A 204 1.57 -2.11 14.89
CA TYR A 204 2.63 -2.47 13.97
C TYR A 204 2.24 -3.73 13.24
N HIS A 205 2.39 -3.73 11.93
CA HIS A 205 2.12 -4.88 11.07
C HIS A 205 3.22 -5.03 10.03
N GLU A 206 3.54 -6.26 9.70
CA GLU A 206 4.57 -6.61 8.73
C GLU A 206 4.17 -7.82 7.91
N THR A 207 4.49 -7.78 6.62
CA THR A 207 4.35 -8.90 5.70
C THR A 207 5.67 -9.11 4.97
N ALA A 208 6.11 -10.36 4.82
CA ALA A 208 7.21 -10.72 3.95
C ALA A 208 6.87 -11.97 3.13
N THR A 209 7.50 -12.12 1.98
CA THR A 209 7.26 -13.21 1.04
C THR A 209 8.44 -13.38 0.11
N ASP A 210 8.59 -14.60 -0.44
CA ASP A 210 9.51 -14.85 -1.56
C ASP A 210 8.90 -14.46 -2.92
N GLY A 211 7.56 -14.32 -3.00
CA GLY A 211 6.84 -14.08 -4.25
C GLY A 211 6.77 -15.33 -5.14
N TYR A 212 5.88 -15.31 -6.14
CA TYR A 212 5.80 -16.36 -7.16
C TYR A 212 6.78 -16.13 -8.30
N VAL A 213 6.89 -14.88 -8.77
CA VAL A 213 7.80 -14.48 -9.85
C VAL A 213 9.22 -14.32 -9.29
N ASP A 214 10.21 -14.81 -10.03
CA ASP A 214 11.61 -14.76 -9.61
C ASP A 214 12.08 -13.31 -9.36
N GLY A 215 12.86 -13.11 -8.30
CA GLY A 215 13.38 -11.81 -7.91
C GLY A 215 12.33 -10.83 -7.31
N THR A 216 11.13 -11.31 -6.94
CA THR A 216 10.08 -10.48 -6.33
C THR A 216 9.95 -10.66 -4.82
N ALA A 217 10.89 -11.33 -4.18
CA ALA A 217 10.94 -11.41 -2.73
C ALA A 217 10.91 -10.02 -2.09
N GLY A 218 10.09 -9.85 -1.06
CA GLY A 218 9.91 -8.55 -0.44
C GLY A 218 9.49 -8.61 1.02
N ARG A 219 9.65 -7.47 1.68
CA ARG A 219 9.20 -7.22 3.04
C ARG A 219 8.66 -5.80 3.13
N SER A 220 7.49 -5.66 3.71
CA SER A 220 6.83 -4.37 3.89
C SER A 220 5.99 -4.37 5.15
N GLY A 221 5.69 -3.21 5.66
CA GLY A 221 4.87 -3.09 6.85
C GLY A 221 4.42 -1.68 7.13
N SER A 222 3.57 -1.55 8.13
CA SER A 222 3.04 -0.29 8.60
C SER A 222 3.09 -0.19 10.11
N TYR A 223 3.18 1.04 10.60
CA TYR A 223 2.99 1.36 12.00
C TYR A 223 1.97 2.50 12.14
N TYR A 224 1.32 2.53 13.28
CA TYR A 224 0.33 3.52 13.64
C TYR A 224 0.54 3.98 15.08
N GLY A 225 0.49 5.28 15.30
CA GLY A 225 0.41 5.90 16.61
C GLY A 225 -0.70 6.92 16.63
N GLY A 226 -1.64 6.80 17.57
CA GLY A 226 -2.78 7.68 17.72
C GLY A 226 -2.86 8.29 19.11
N LEU A 227 -3.18 9.57 19.19
CA LEU A 227 -3.51 10.29 20.39
C LEU A 227 -4.86 10.97 20.18
N THR A 228 -5.85 10.63 20.96
CA THR A 228 -7.19 11.21 20.87
C THR A 228 -7.60 11.82 22.20
N TRP A 229 -8.01 13.07 22.17
CA TRP A 229 -8.67 13.74 23.27
C TRP A 229 -10.15 13.94 22.96
N LEU A 230 -11.01 13.59 23.89
CA LEU A 230 -12.47 13.60 23.76
C LEU A 230 -13.12 14.43 24.85
N SER A 231 -14.14 15.18 24.45
CA SER A 231 -15.08 15.89 25.31
C SER A 231 -16.49 15.68 24.76
N ASP A 232 -17.52 16.24 25.41
CA ASP A 232 -18.91 16.05 25.03
C ASP A 232 -19.22 16.50 23.59
N ASN A 233 -18.64 17.61 23.15
CA ASN A 233 -18.89 18.22 21.86
C ASN A 233 -17.62 18.54 21.05
N PHE A 234 -16.46 18.12 21.56
CA PHE A 234 -15.18 18.42 20.92
C PHE A 234 -14.24 17.20 20.95
N LYS A 235 -13.59 16.96 19.82
CA LYS A 235 -12.58 15.92 19.65
C LYS A 235 -11.34 16.50 18.99
N VAL A 236 -10.18 16.15 19.51
CA VAL A 236 -8.90 16.36 18.85
C VAL A 236 -8.22 15.01 18.67
N SER A 237 -7.69 14.72 17.52
CA SER A 237 -6.89 13.52 17.30
C SER A 237 -5.65 13.82 16.47
N TYR A 238 -4.54 13.31 16.93
CA TYR A 238 -3.31 13.24 16.15
C TYR A 238 -3.04 11.80 15.77
N LYS A 239 -2.72 11.55 14.50
CA LYS A 239 -2.40 10.23 13.96
C LYS A 239 -1.10 10.31 13.20
N ASN A 240 -0.19 9.40 13.53
CA ASN A 240 1.02 9.14 12.78
C ASN A 240 0.90 7.76 12.16
N ILE A 241 0.89 7.69 10.83
CA ILE A 241 0.76 6.45 10.08
C ILE A 241 1.95 6.35 9.16
N GLY A 242 2.81 5.39 9.40
CA GLY A 242 3.99 5.17 8.58
C GLY A 242 3.99 3.78 7.95
N ASN A 243 4.69 3.68 6.84
CA ASN A 243 4.96 2.41 6.19
C ASN A 243 6.37 2.37 5.63
N PHE A 244 6.86 1.17 5.45
CA PHE A 244 8.10 0.88 4.77
C PHE A 244 7.90 -0.26 3.80
N GLU A 245 8.61 -0.23 2.69
CA GLU A 245 8.70 -1.34 1.76
C GLU A 245 10.14 -1.59 1.31
N LYS A 246 10.44 -2.86 1.08
CA LYS A 246 11.62 -3.36 0.39
C LYS A 246 11.17 -4.51 -0.47
N THR A 247 10.74 -4.20 -1.68
CA THR A 247 10.08 -5.17 -2.56
C THR A 247 10.90 -5.43 -3.82
N GLY A 248 10.93 -6.67 -4.26
CA GLY A 248 11.43 -7.03 -5.58
C GLY A 248 10.39 -6.66 -6.64
N GLN A 249 10.85 -6.25 -7.81
CA GLN A 249 10.02 -5.71 -8.88
C GLN A 249 10.00 -6.60 -10.11
N ALA A 250 8.86 -6.66 -10.79
CA ALA A 250 8.67 -7.34 -12.07
C ALA A 250 7.73 -6.53 -13.00
N TRP A 251 7.88 -5.21 -13.04
CA TRP A 251 6.94 -4.27 -13.67
C TRP A 251 6.76 -4.40 -15.18
N ASN A 252 7.69 -5.03 -15.90
CA ASN A 252 7.56 -5.14 -17.35
C ASN A 252 6.78 -6.38 -17.82
N GLY A 253 6.64 -7.41 -16.98
CA GLY A 253 6.09 -8.69 -17.37
C GLY A 253 6.85 -9.37 -18.52
N VAL A 254 6.41 -10.54 -18.94
CA VAL A 254 6.91 -11.23 -20.13
C VAL A 254 6.11 -10.79 -21.34
N LEU A 255 6.78 -10.19 -22.32
CA LEU A 255 6.11 -9.67 -23.50
C LEU A 255 5.67 -10.79 -24.44
N GLY A 256 4.39 -10.76 -24.85
CA GLY A 256 3.85 -11.69 -25.84
C GLY A 256 4.41 -11.49 -27.25
N GLY A 257 4.96 -10.32 -27.52
CA GLY A 257 5.43 -9.92 -28.85
C GLY A 257 4.30 -9.59 -29.82
N ASP A 258 4.68 -9.12 -31.02
CA ASP A 258 3.78 -8.94 -32.14
C ASP A 258 3.81 -10.20 -33.02
N TYR A 259 2.66 -10.56 -33.59
CA TYR A 259 2.53 -11.73 -34.47
C TYR A 259 3.47 -11.66 -35.68
N ASN A 260 3.83 -10.46 -36.10
CA ASN A 260 4.75 -10.22 -37.21
C ASN A 260 6.22 -10.00 -36.79
N SER A 261 6.51 -10.02 -35.52
CA SER A 261 7.88 -9.85 -35.02
C SER A 261 8.69 -11.15 -35.16
N ASN A 262 10.01 -11.02 -35.26
CA ASN A 262 10.92 -12.20 -35.25
C ASN A 262 10.90 -12.95 -33.92
N PHE A 263 10.33 -12.36 -32.87
CA PHE A 263 10.16 -12.93 -31.56
C PHE A 263 8.69 -12.72 -31.12
N SER A 264 7.96 -13.82 -31.01
CA SER A 264 6.58 -13.78 -30.55
C SER A 264 6.19 -15.08 -29.86
N LEU A 265 5.83 -14.98 -28.59
CA LEU A 265 5.25 -16.10 -27.83
C LEU A 265 3.95 -16.58 -28.48
N LEU A 266 3.18 -15.69 -29.11
CA LEU A 266 1.93 -16.03 -29.81
C LEU A 266 2.18 -16.92 -31.02
N GLN A 267 3.27 -16.70 -31.79
CA GLN A 267 3.64 -17.57 -32.91
C GLN A 267 4.04 -18.98 -32.45
N ASP A 268 4.63 -19.08 -31.24
CA ASP A 268 4.98 -20.37 -30.63
C ASP A 268 3.80 -21.05 -29.93
N GLY A 269 2.61 -20.46 -29.99
CA GLY A 269 1.40 -21.01 -29.40
C GLY A 269 1.25 -20.74 -27.91
N ILE A 270 2.09 -19.89 -27.30
CA ILE A 270 2.02 -19.50 -25.89
C ILE A 270 1.00 -18.36 -25.76
N ARG A 271 -0.19 -18.65 -25.27
CA ARG A 271 -1.32 -17.71 -25.17
C ARG A 271 -1.92 -17.57 -23.78
N THR A 272 -1.62 -18.54 -22.90
CA THR A 272 -2.19 -18.64 -21.57
C THR A 272 -1.08 -18.84 -20.53
N TYR A 273 -1.38 -18.60 -19.26
CA TYR A 273 -0.46 -18.95 -18.17
C TYR A 273 -0.09 -20.43 -18.13
N LYS A 274 -1.01 -21.33 -18.56
CA LYS A 274 -0.72 -22.75 -18.65
C LYS A 274 0.34 -23.03 -19.73
N ASP A 275 0.31 -22.31 -20.83
CA ASP A 275 1.31 -22.43 -21.90
C ASP A 275 2.66 -21.89 -21.41
N MET A 276 2.67 -20.75 -20.71
CA MET A 276 3.87 -20.19 -20.08
C MET A 276 4.48 -21.17 -19.08
N TYR A 277 3.65 -21.78 -18.23
CA TYR A 277 4.09 -22.80 -17.29
C TYR A 277 4.78 -24.00 -17.99
N LYS A 278 4.16 -24.52 -19.06
CA LYS A 278 4.74 -25.60 -19.86
C LYS A 278 6.05 -25.24 -20.53
N ALA A 279 6.22 -23.96 -20.90
CA ALA A 279 7.44 -23.42 -21.49
C ALA A 279 8.50 -23.00 -20.44
N GLY A 280 8.23 -23.15 -19.15
CA GLY A 280 9.12 -22.73 -18.05
C GLY A 280 9.31 -21.22 -17.93
N LEU A 281 8.34 -20.44 -18.37
CA LEU A 281 8.37 -18.97 -18.40
C LEU A 281 7.48 -18.31 -17.33
N ASP A 282 6.69 -19.07 -16.62
CA ASP A 282 5.68 -18.59 -15.67
C ASP A 282 6.25 -17.82 -14.47
N LYS A 283 7.49 -18.11 -14.09
CA LYS A 283 8.22 -17.41 -13.01
C LYS A 283 9.26 -16.41 -13.53
N PHE A 284 9.49 -16.37 -14.84
CA PHE A 284 10.54 -15.55 -15.41
C PHE A 284 10.29 -14.06 -15.18
N ASN A 285 11.32 -13.36 -14.70
CA ASN A 285 11.33 -11.91 -14.51
C ASN A 285 12.32 -11.27 -15.49
N VAL A 286 11.80 -10.53 -16.44
CA VAL A 286 12.59 -9.82 -17.48
C VAL A 286 13.57 -8.78 -16.90
N LEU A 287 13.44 -8.42 -15.64
CA LEU A 287 14.36 -7.49 -14.97
C LEU A 287 15.60 -8.20 -14.41
N THR A 288 15.65 -9.53 -14.45
CA THR A 288 16.75 -10.33 -13.93
C THR A 288 17.57 -11.07 -15.01
N GLY A 289 17.08 -11.09 -16.25
CA GLY A 289 17.77 -11.78 -17.35
C GLY A 289 17.11 -11.54 -18.70
N ASP A 290 17.77 -12.05 -19.73
CA ASP A 290 17.24 -12.10 -21.08
C ASP A 290 16.65 -13.48 -21.39
N MET A 291 15.61 -13.49 -22.20
CA MET A 291 14.97 -14.68 -22.73
C MET A 291 15.39 -14.87 -24.20
N VAL A 292 16.05 -15.97 -24.51
CA VAL A 292 16.50 -16.32 -25.85
C VAL A 292 15.66 -17.46 -26.40
N ARG A 293 15.04 -17.25 -27.55
CA ARG A 293 14.31 -18.28 -28.27
C ARG A 293 15.28 -19.19 -29.05
N ASN A 294 15.29 -20.46 -28.72
CA ASN A 294 16.15 -21.48 -29.37
C ASN A 294 15.42 -22.21 -30.52
N GLY A 295 14.09 -22.28 -30.45
CA GLY A 295 13.22 -22.93 -31.43
C GLY A 295 11.76 -22.69 -31.11
N LYS A 296 10.83 -23.33 -31.81
CA LYS A 296 9.41 -23.19 -31.56
C LYS A 296 9.04 -23.75 -30.18
N GLY A 297 8.70 -22.84 -29.26
CA GLY A 297 8.34 -23.19 -27.88
C GLY A 297 9.51 -23.47 -26.94
N ASP A 298 10.76 -23.37 -27.44
CA ASP A 298 11.96 -23.56 -26.63
C ASP A 298 12.63 -22.24 -26.30
N TYR A 299 12.89 -22.01 -25.01
CA TYR A 299 13.46 -20.76 -24.50
C TYR A 299 14.58 -21.06 -23.50
N THR A 300 15.64 -20.27 -23.56
CA THR A 300 16.71 -20.25 -22.56
C THR A 300 16.72 -18.92 -21.85
N ILE A 301 16.70 -18.92 -20.51
CA ILE A 301 16.83 -17.73 -19.69
C ILE A 301 18.29 -17.55 -19.32
N THR A 302 18.87 -16.41 -19.70
CA THR A 302 20.23 -16.01 -19.39
C THR A 302 20.20 -14.90 -18.34
N PRO A 303 20.58 -15.17 -17.08
CA PRO A 303 20.60 -14.15 -16.03
C PRO A 303 21.59 -13.03 -16.35
N TYR A 304 21.24 -11.79 -16.02
CA TYR A 304 22.19 -10.69 -16.05
C TYR A 304 23.30 -10.91 -15.04
N THR A 305 24.54 -10.58 -15.44
CA THR A 305 25.73 -10.80 -14.64
C THR A 305 26.43 -9.47 -14.38
N LEU A 306 26.83 -9.24 -13.14
CA LEU A 306 27.60 -8.10 -12.72
C LEU A 306 29.09 -8.29 -13.08
N ARG A 307 29.89 -7.22 -13.00
CA ARG A 307 31.34 -7.26 -13.31
C ARG A 307 32.15 -8.21 -12.43
N ASP A 308 31.67 -8.48 -11.22
CA ASP A 308 32.28 -9.44 -10.28
C ASP A 308 31.88 -10.89 -10.53
N GLY A 309 31.10 -11.14 -11.59
CA GLY A 309 30.59 -12.47 -11.93
C GLY A 309 29.33 -12.89 -11.17
N SER A 310 28.86 -12.10 -10.22
CA SER A 310 27.61 -12.39 -9.52
C SER A 310 26.41 -12.15 -10.43
N LYS A 311 25.30 -12.89 -10.18
CA LYS A 311 24.06 -12.72 -10.91
C LYS A 311 23.27 -11.52 -10.34
N TRP A 312 22.60 -10.78 -11.22
CA TRP A 312 21.61 -9.82 -10.82
C TRP A 312 20.32 -10.56 -10.46
N ASP A 313 20.02 -10.68 -9.19
CA ASP A 313 18.93 -11.50 -8.68
C ASP A 313 17.60 -10.76 -8.54
N LYS A 314 17.60 -9.43 -8.37
CA LYS A 314 16.39 -8.63 -8.29
C LYS A 314 16.57 -7.13 -8.48
N THR A 315 15.63 -6.53 -9.17
CA THR A 315 15.33 -5.10 -9.15
C THR A 315 14.51 -4.79 -7.90
N THR A 316 14.84 -3.75 -7.16
CA THR A 316 14.20 -3.46 -5.87
C THR A 316 13.60 -2.07 -5.82
N ASP A 317 12.45 -1.94 -5.16
CA ASP A 317 11.93 -0.70 -4.62
C ASP A 317 12.11 -0.67 -3.10
N ASN A 318 12.56 0.47 -2.58
CA ASN A 318 12.77 0.69 -1.16
C ASN A 318 12.20 2.07 -0.84
N PHE A 319 11.07 2.11 -0.19
CA PHE A 319 10.37 3.34 0.12
C PHE A 319 9.92 3.38 1.57
N TYR A 320 9.94 4.57 2.13
CA TYR A 320 9.40 4.90 3.44
C TYR A 320 8.46 6.07 3.30
N GLN A 321 7.28 5.99 3.87
CA GLN A 321 6.31 7.07 3.89
C GLN A 321 5.70 7.23 5.27
N ASN A 322 5.44 8.48 5.67
CA ASN A 322 4.84 8.80 6.95
C ASN A 322 3.79 9.90 6.79
N HIS A 323 2.58 9.63 7.24
CA HIS A 323 1.46 10.57 7.27
C HIS A 323 1.25 11.06 8.70
N ASN A 324 1.23 12.37 8.88
CA ASN A 324 0.87 13.04 10.11
C ASN A 324 -0.45 13.77 9.89
N ILE A 325 -1.47 13.43 10.64
CA ILE A 325 -2.83 14.00 10.51
C ILE A 325 -3.27 14.51 11.87
N LEU A 326 -3.45 15.81 11.99
CA LEU A 326 -4.07 16.46 13.15
C LEU A 326 -5.48 16.85 12.77
N SER A 327 -6.47 16.25 13.41
CA SER A 327 -7.89 16.51 13.14
C SER A 327 -8.60 17.03 14.37
N THR A 328 -9.45 18.01 14.17
CA THR A 328 -10.37 18.53 15.18
C THR A 328 -11.81 18.40 14.69
N THR A 329 -12.71 18.07 15.60
CA THR A 329 -14.14 18.04 15.33
C THR A 329 -14.86 18.75 16.45
N TRP A 330 -15.71 19.71 16.11
CA TRP A 330 -16.54 20.45 17.02
C TRP A 330 -18.01 20.32 16.61
N THR A 331 -18.84 19.89 17.55
CA THR A 331 -20.28 19.65 17.34
C THR A 331 -21.07 20.50 18.34
N PRO A 332 -21.27 21.83 18.04
CA PRO A 332 -21.96 22.74 18.96
C PRO A 332 -23.40 22.35 19.18
N SER A 333 -24.04 21.67 18.23
CA SER A 333 -25.43 21.21 18.33
C SER A 333 -25.62 19.90 17.56
N SER A 334 -26.77 19.27 17.71
CA SER A 334 -27.14 18.06 16.96
C SER A 334 -27.27 18.27 15.44
N HIS A 335 -27.39 19.52 15.01
CA HIS A 335 -27.60 19.91 13.61
C HIS A 335 -26.39 20.60 12.96
N CYS A 336 -25.35 20.83 13.74
CA CYS A 336 -24.16 21.51 13.24
C CYS A 336 -22.87 20.81 13.71
N SER A 337 -21.98 20.58 12.77
CA SER A 337 -20.65 20.05 13.07
C SER A 337 -19.60 20.68 12.17
N HIS A 338 -18.44 20.94 12.72
CA HIS A 338 -17.28 21.48 12.03
C HIS A 338 -16.11 20.52 12.20
N SER A 339 -15.39 20.23 11.13
CA SER A 339 -14.14 19.48 11.21
C SER A 339 -13.03 20.16 10.43
N LEU A 340 -11.83 20.17 11.02
CA LEU A 340 -10.62 20.67 10.41
C LEU A 340 -9.55 19.61 10.54
N SER A 341 -8.89 19.29 9.44
CA SER A 341 -7.75 18.40 9.40
C SER A 341 -6.55 19.09 8.75
N LEU A 342 -5.43 19.08 9.45
CA LEU A 342 -4.13 19.47 8.93
C LEU A 342 -3.35 18.19 8.67
N HIS A 343 -2.71 18.08 7.51
CA HIS A 343 -1.92 16.91 7.19
C HIS A 343 -0.55 17.26 6.62
N TYR A 344 0.42 16.42 6.94
CA TYR A 344 1.75 16.45 6.37
C TYR A 344 2.23 15.03 6.11
N THR A 345 2.60 14.76 4.87
CA THR A 345 3.16 13.50 4.44
C THR A 345 4.61 13.68 4.01
N TYR A 346 5.49 12.87 4.55
CA TYR A 346 6.89 12.77 4.17
C TYR A 346 7.17 11.39 3.62
N GLY A 347 7.78 11.31 2.44
CA GLY A 347 8.20 10.08 1.83
C GLY A 347 9.61 10.18 1.27
N TYR A 348 10.39 9.12 1.38
CA TYR A 348 11.69 9.01 0.74
C TYR A 348 12.02 7.58 0.40
N GLY A 349 12.78 7.41 -0.66
CA GLY A 349 13.19 6.08 -1.07
C GLY A 349 13.92 6.06 -2.38
N TYR A 350 14.09 4.87 -2.91
CA TYR A 350 14.72 4.67 -4.20
C TYR A 350 14.36 3.31 -4.77
N TYR A 351 14.32 3.22 -6.09
CA TYR A 351 14.40 1.95 -6.76
C TYR A 351 15.77 1.72 -7.40
N LYS A 352 16.16 0.46 -7.51
CA LYS A 352 17.45 0.01 -8.01
C LYS A 352 17.23 -1.03 -9.09
N GLU A 353 17.73 -0.78 -10.30
CA GLU A 353 17.54 -1.65 -11.46
C GLU A 353 18.84 -1.85 -12.25
N PHE A 354 18.98 -2.99 -12.89
CA PHE A 354 20.03 -3.28 -13.85
C PHE A 354 19.62 -2.75 -15.23
N LYS A 355 20.56 -2.10 -15.91
CA LYS A 355 20.40 -1.62 -17.28
C LYS A 355 21.34 -2.38 -18.19
N ASN A 356 20.81 -3.38 -18.90
CA ASN A 356 21.55 -4.19 -19.86
C ASN A 356 21.81 -3.41 -21.14
N ASN A 357 23.06 -3.35 -21.61
CA ASN A 357 23.52 -2.75 -22.86
C ASN A 357 22.85 -1.38 -23.17
N ALA A 358 22.72 -0.56 -22.13
CA ALA A 358 21.95 0.68 -22.22
C ALA A 358 22.78 1.83 -22.75
N LYS A 359 22.14 2.68 -23.57
CA LYS A 359 22.79 3.91 -24.11
C LYS A 359 22.97 4.93 -23.00
N PHE A 360 24.21 5.34 -22.72
CA PHE A 360 24.52 6.36 -21.72
C PHE A 360 23.84 7.71 -21.99
N ALA A 361 23.70 8.09 -23.27
CA ALA A 361 23.02 9.33 -23.65
C ALA A 361 21.55 9.43 -23.19
N LYS A 362 20.84 8.28 -23.01
CA LYS A 362 19.47 8.28 -22.46
C LYS A 362 19.39 8.76 -20.99
N PHE A 363 20.55 8.75 -20.31
CA PHE A 363 20.67 9.09 -18.88
C PHE A 363 21.49 10.36 -18.67
N GLY A 364 21.81 11.11 -19.76
CA GLY A 364 22.66 12.30 -19.67
C GLY A 364 24.12 11.99 -19.31
N LEU A 365 24.56 10.73 -19.48
CA LEU A 365 25.90 10.28 -19.12
C LEU A 365 26.84 10.30 -20.32
N ILE A 366 28.07 10.74 -20.09
CA ILE A 366 29.19 10.62 -21.00
C ILE A 366 30.25 9.77 -20.30
N TYR A 367 30.65 8.68 -20.93
CA TYR A 367 31.68 7.78 -20.40
C TYR A 367 32.78 7.60 -21.43
N MET A 368 34.03 7.71 -20.97
CA MET A 368 35.25 7.48 -21.77
C MET A 368 35.95 6.22 -21.20
N ASP A 369 36.50 5.39 -22.08
CA ASP A 369 37.36 4.28 -21.67
C ASP A 369 38.76 4.80 -21.26
N ALA A 370 39.66 3.87 -20.87
CA ALA A 370 41.01 4.20 -20.45
C ALA A 370 41.84 4.83 -21.55
N GLU A 371 41.50 4.57 -22.80
CA GLU A 371 42.13 5.06 -24.02
C GLU A 371 41.55 6.41 -24.50
N GLY A 372 40.53 6.94 -23.79
CA GLY A 372 39.89 8.21 -24.12
C GLY A 372 38.80 8.10 -25.21
N ASN A 373 38.37 6.89 -25.59
CA ASN A 373 37.31 6.71 -26.58
C ASN A 373 35.94 6.81 -25.90
N LYS A 374 34.96 7.38 -26.61
CA LYS A 374 33.60 7.49 -26.12
C LYS A 374 32.88 6.15 -26.13
N VAL A 375 32.56 5.63 -24.97
CA VAL A 375 31.72 4.43 -24.81
C VAL A 375 30.25 4.83 -24.93
N LYS A 376 29.54 4.29 -25.95
CA LYS A 376 28.14 4.65 -26.24
C LYS A 376 27.14 3.86 -25.40
N LYS A 377 27.47 2.62 -25.04
CA LYS A 377 26.60 1.69 -24.32
C LYS A 377 27.39 0.84 -23.33
N SER A 378 26.79 0.48 -22.22
CA SER A 378 27.34 -0.50 -21.28
C SER A 378 26.23 -0.99 -20.34
N ASP A 379 26.60 -1.99 -19.53
CA ASP A 379 25.81 -2.43 -18.41
C ASP A 379 26.09 -1.55 -17.20
N PHE A 380 25.04 -1.18 -16.47
CA PHE A 380 25.19 -0.44 -15.21
C PHE A 380 23.95 -0.57 -14.33
N ILE A 381 24.14 -0.30 -13.03
CA ILE A 381 23.06 -0.25 -12.06
C ILE A 381 22.58 1.20 -11.96
N ARG A 382 21.29 1.42 -12.21
CA ARG A 382 20.64 2.70 -11.93
C ARG A 382 19.98 2.69 -10.57
N LYS A 383 20.29 3.70 -9.75
CA LYS A 383 19.55 4.00 -8.53
C LYS A 383 18.84 5.34 -8.73
N LYS A 384 17.49 5.33 -8.69
CA LYS A 384 16.69 6.55 -8.78
C LYS A 384 16.06 6.80 -7.42
N GLY A 385 16.42 7.92 -6.79
CA GLY A 385 15.87 8.37 -5.51
C GLY A 385 14.66 9.27 -5.70
N LEU A 386 13.77 9.27 -4.71
CA LEU A 386 12.62 10.15 -4.58
C LEU A 386 12.54 10.66 -3.14
N ILE A 387 12.26 11.95 -2.99
CA ILE A 387 11.88 12.58 -1.73
C ILE A 387 10.58 13.33 -2.00
N GLN A 388 9.61 13.13 -1.14
CA GLN A 388 8.27 13.71 -1.29
C GLN A 388 7.86 14.43 -0.01
N HIS A 389 7.30 15.61 -0.15
CA HIS A 389 6.63 16.36 0.89
C HIS A 389 5.25 16.78 0.38
N THR A 390 4.21 16.41 1.10
CA THR A 390 2.83 16.81 0.78
C THR A 390 2.17 17.31 2.05
N TYR A 391 1.48 18.44 1.96
CA TYR A 391 0.76 19.03 3.08
C TYR A 391 -0.53 19.66 2.60
N GLY A 392 -1.48 19.80 3.50
CA GLY A 392 -2.76 20.44 3.18
C GLY A 392 -3.66 20.60 4.37
N ILE A 393 -4.78 21.26 4.09
CA ILE A 393 -5.83 21.56 5.05
C ILE A 393 -7.16 21.10 4.45
N VAL A 394 -7.94 20.38 5.24
CA VAL A 394 -9.30 19.97 4.88
C VAL A 394 -10.27 20.51 5.92
N TYR A 395 -11.26 21.27 5.49
CA TYR A 395 -12.33 21.77 6.35
C TYR A 395 -13.69 21.30 5.83
N ASN A 396 -14.50 20.77 6.73
CA ASN A 396 -15.89 20.38 6.44
C ASN A 396 -16.84 20.96 7.49
N THR A 397 -18.04 21.30 7.04
CA THR A 397 -19.16 21.72 7.89
C THR A 397 -20.43 20.99 7.46
N ASN A 398 -21.22 20.57 8.39
CA ASN A 398 -22.53 19.92 8.20
C ASN A 398 -23.53 20.57 9.12
#